data_a1e38f6bdea6be96a43483e6895d3834
#
_entry.id   a1e38f6bdea6be96a43483e6895d3834
#
_cell.length_a   1.000
_cell.length_b   1.000
_cell.length_c   1.000
_cell.angle_alpha   90.00
_cell.angle_beta   90.00
_cell.angle_gamma   90.00
#
_symmetry.space_group_name_H-M   'P 1'
#
loop_
_entity.id
_entity.type
_entity.pdbx_description
1 polymer ?
#
loop_
_entity_poly.entity_id
_entity_poly.type
_entity_poly.pdbx_seq_one_letter_code
_entity_poly.pdbx_strand_id
1 'polypeptide(L)'
;MQEHTPLENPSLTTWRNPSLRVESLAALGTIGALTMGTALVGARASNSTQLWYRRLRKPAFQPPARVFGPVWTVMYGLMALSAWKVWNRPAGPSRSWSLLLWGAQLGFNALWSPLFFRKHRQKAALVDLVALGVSLAGYTAVSSKVDRGAAWMMAPYLAWVGFAGALNEEIVRLND
;
A
#
# COMPACT_ATOMS: atom_id res chain seq x y z
N MET A 1 -26.01 42.83 -16.51
CA MET A 1 -24.65 42.42 -16.92
C MET A 1 -24.08 41.61 -15.74
N GLN A 2 -24.24 40.26 -15.78
CA GLN A 2 -23.69 39.39 -14.74
C GLN A 2 -22.26 39.05 -15.11
N GLU A 3 -21.30 39.50 -14.30
CA GLU A 3 -19.92 39.08 -14.43
C GLU A 3 -19.83 37.57 -14.15
N HIS A 4 -19.50 36.82 -15.19
CA HIS A 4 -19.07 35.43 -15.05
C HIS A 4 -17.71 35.40 -14.36
N THR A 5 -17.70 35.17 -13.05
CA THR A 5 -16.48 34.81 -12.33
C THR A 5 -16.02 33.44 -12.87
N PRO A 6 -14.80 33.32 -13.43
CA PRO A 6 -14.31 32.02 -13.90
C PRO A 6 -14.27 31.07 -12.70
N LEU A 7 -14.83 29.88 -12.86
CA LEU A 7 -14.70 28.80 -11.87
C LEU A 7 -13.21 28.50 -11.73
N GLU A 8 -12.57 29.01 -10.67
CA GLU A 8 -11.18 28.70 -10.38
C GLU A 8 -11.04 27.18 -10.15
N ASN A 9 -10.25 26.56 -10.99
CA ASN A 9 -9.94 25.14 -10.87
C ASN A 9 -9.13 24.92 -9.59
N PRO A 10 -9.68 24.20 -8.56
CA PRO A 10 -9.03 24.04 -7.25
C PRO A 10 -7.62 23.42 -7.33
N SER A 11 -7.34 22.70 -8.41
CA SER A 11 -6.00 22.10 -8.64
C SER A 11 -4.94 23.12 -8.99
N LEU A 12 -5.32 24.28 -9.57
CA LEU A 12 -4.38 25.33 -9.94
C LEU A 12 -4.05 26.28 -8.78
N THR A 13 -4.92 26.40 -7.78
CA THR A 13 -4.69 27.25 -6.63
C THR A 13 -3.58 26.72 -5.73
N THR A 14 -3.46 25.40 -5.59
CA THR A 14 -2.41 24.76 -4.77
C THR A 14 -1.01 25.08 -5.28
N TRP A 15 -0.82 25.13 -6.60
CA TRP A 15 0.48 25.42 -7.20
C TRP A 15 0.85 26.92 -7.24
N ARG A 16 -0.13 27.79 -7.08
CA ARG A 16 0.08 29.26 -7.02
C ARG A 16 0.45 29.75 -5.62
N ASN A 17 0.05 29.01 -4.54
CA ASN A 17 0.35 29.40 -3.18
C ASN A 17 1.63 28.68 -2.69
N PRO A 18 2.74 29.42 -2.41
CA PRO A 18 4.01 28.82 -1.97
C PRO A 18 3.90 27.98 -0.70
N SER A 19 3.08 28.38 0.29
CA SER A 19 2.91 27.63 1.53
C SER A 19 2.24 26.28 1.30
N LEU A 20 1.17 26.22 0.52
CA LEU A 20 0.50 24.96 0.16
C LEU A 20 1.41 24.05 -0.67
N ARG A 21 2.30 24.61 -1.47
CA ARG A 21 3.31 23.86 -2.22
C ARG A 21 4.36 23.23 -1.31
N VAL A 22 4.83 23.95 -0.30
CA VAL A 22 5.78 23.43 0.70
C VAL A 22 5.13 22.31 1.52
N GLU A 23 3.90 22.48 1.99
CA GLU A 23 3.15 21.46 2.73
C GLU A 23 2.95 20.19 1.89
N SER A 24 2.61 20.33 0.61
CA SER A 24 2.44 19.20 -0.32
C SER A 24 3.75 18.43 -0.54
N LEU A 25 4.87 19.13 -0.68
CA LEU A 25 6.19 18.52 -0.83
C LEU A 25 6.66 17.84 0.46
N ALA A 26 6.42 18.46 1.62
CA ALA A 26 6.71 17.87 2.92
C ALA A 26 5.89 16.58 3.14
N ALA A 27 4.60 16.60 2.77
CA ALA A 27 3.75 15.40 2.80
C ALA A 27 4.26 14.30 1.87
N LEU A 28 4.66 14.64 0.65
CA LEU A 28 5.26 13.68 -0.29
C LEU A 28 6.53 13.04 0.30
N GLY A 29 7.39 13.86 0.91
CA GLY A 29 8.60 13.38 1.60
C GLY A 29 8.28 12.41 2.74
N THR A 30 7.31 12.77 3.59
CA THR A 30 6.86 11.93 4.72
C THR A 30 6.22 10.62 4.24
N ILE A 31 5.30 10.69 3.29
CA ILE A 31 4.64 9.52 2.68
C ILE A 31 5.68 8.61 2.01
N GLY A 32 6.60 9.20 1.27
CA GLY A 32 7.71 8.48 0.62
C GLY A 32 8.62 7.79 1.63
N ALA A 33 8.98 8.47 2.71
CA ALA A 33 9.84 7.91 3.77
C ALA A 33 9.15 6.74 4.51
N LEU A 34 7.87 6.87 4.84
CA LEU A 34 7.08 5.79 5.47
C LEU A 34 6.96 4.58 4.54
N THR A 35 6.65 4.82 3.28
CA THR A 35 6.54 3.75 2.27
C THR A 35 7.88 3.05 2.04
N MET A 36 8.96 3.81 1.93
CA MET A 36 10.31 3.27 1.79
C MET A 36 10.74 2.50 3.04
N GLY A 37 10.42 3.01 4.24
CA GLY A 37 10.67 2.30 5.50
C GLY A 37 9.99 0.93 5.52
N THR A 38 8.72 0.87 5.12
CA THR A 38 7.96 -0.38 4.97
C THR A 38 8.64 -1.33 3.96
N ALA A 39 9.03 -0.83 2.80
CA ALA A 39 9.72 -1.60 1.77
C ALA A 39 11.05 -2.18 2.29
N LEU A 40 11.83 -1.39 3.03
CA LEU A 40 13.10 -1.82 3.62
C LEU A 40 12.93 -2.89 4.70
N VAL A 41 11.89 -2.76 5.56
CA VAL A 41 11.56 -3.80 6.55
C VAL A 41 11.20 -5.10 5.84
N GLY A 42 10.34 -5.04 4.84
CA GLY A 42 9.95 -6.19 4.03
C GLY A 42 11.17 -6.84 3.35
N ALA A 43 11.99 -6.06 2.64
CA ALA A 43 13.17 -6.55 1.93
C ALA A 43 14.18 -7.21 2.86
N ARG A 44 14.47 -6.60 4.03
CA ARG A 44 15.41 -7.16 5.02
C ARG A 44 14.88 -8.42 5.71
N ALA A 45 13.56 -8.57 5.82
CA ALA A 45 12.95 -9.74 6.42
C ALA A 45 12.77 -10.89 5.41
N SER A 46 12.54 -10.57 4.15
CA SER A 46 12.31 -11.55 3.08
C SER A 46 13.62 -12.20 2.66
N ASN A 47 13.78 -13.47 2.99
CA ASN A 47 14.94 -14.25 2.59
C ASN A 47 14.51 -15.60 2.01
N SER A 48 14.35 -15.63 0.69
CA SER A 48 13.97 -16.83 -0.05
C SER A 48 15.07 -17.89 -0.14
N THR A 49 16.31 -17.55 0.28
CA THR A 49 17.46 -18.47 0.28
C THR A 49 17.60 -19.26 1.56
N GLN A 50 16.86 -18.92 2.63
CA GLN A 50 16.87 -19.67 3.88
C GLN A 50 16.50 -21.14 3.64
N LEU A 51 17.22 -22.05 4.27
CA LEU A 51 16.99 -23.49 4.17
C LEU A 51 15.55 -23.87 4.54
N TRP A 52 15.00 -23.23 5.59
CA TRP A 52 13.63 -23.42 5.99
C TRP A 52 12.66 -23.13 4.84
N TYR A 53 12.73 -21.95 4.22
CA TYR A 53 11.86 -21.56 3.12
C TYR A 53 12.02 -22.47 1.89
N ARG A 54 13.25 -22.92 1.61
CA ARG A 54 13.53 -23.85 0.51
C ARG A 54 12.90 -25.24 0.73
N ARG A 55 12.77 -25.68 1.98
CA ARG A 55 12.17 -26.96 2.36
C ARG A 55 10.64 -26.94 2.34
N LEU A 56 10.01 -25.77 2.38
CA LEU A 56 8.55 -25.68 2.28
C LEU A 56 8.07 -26.26 0.95
N ARG A 57 6.99 -27.02 1.02
CA ARG A 57 6.18 -27.38 -0.15
C ARG A 57 5.50 -26.12 -0.65
N LYS A 58 5.67 -25.82 -1.94
CA LYS A 58 5.17 -24.59 -2.55
C LYS A 58 4.13 -24.92 -3.60
N PRO A 59 3.09 -24.08 -3.75
CA PRO A 59 2.08 -24.29 -4.78
C PRO A 59 2.70 -24.15 -6.18
N ALA A 60 2.16 -24.89 -7.15
CA ALA A 60 2.62 -24.87 -8.54
C ALA A 60 2.49 -23.48 -9.20
N PHE A 61 1.56 -22.65 -8.72
CA PHE A 61 1.33 -21.30 -9.24
C PHE A 61 2.23 -20.23 -8.60
N GLN A 62 3.20 -20.62 -7.75
CA GLN A 62 4.12 -19.65 -7.15
C GLN A 62 5.03 -19.03 -8.22
N PRO A 63 5.06 -17.68 -8.33
CA PRO A 63 5.95 -17.00 -9.27
C PRO A 63 7.43 -17.20 -8.90
N PRO A 64 8.33 -17.14 -9.89
CA PRO A 64 9.76 -17.10 -9.64
C PRO A 64 10.13 -15.90 -8.74
N ALA A 65 11.12 -16.08 -7.85
CA ALA A 65 11.52 -15.06 -6.88
C ALA A 65 11.86 -13.70 -7.51
N ARG A 66 12.39 -13.68 -8.73
CA ARG A 66 12.74 -12.47 -9.50
C ARG A 66 11.54 -11.55 -9.83
N VAL A 67 10.32 -12.07 -9.78
CA VAL A 67 9.10 -11.30 -10.08
C VAL A 67 8.72 -10.38 -8.92
N PHE A 68 8.97 -10.80 -7.68
CA PHE A 68 8.52 -10.07 -6.50
C PHE A 68 9.12 -8.67 -6.37
N GLY A 69 10.43 -8.51 -6.63
CA GLY A 69 11.10 -7.21 -6.53
C GLY A 69 10.47 -6.12 -7.39
N PRO A 70 10.41 -6.30 -8.72
CA PRO A 70 9.77 -5.33 -9.62
C PRO A 70 8.31 -5.04 -9.26
N VAL A 71 7.52 -6.08 -8.94
CA VAL A 71 6.11 -5.91 -8.56
C VAL A 71 5.99 -5.03 -7.32
N TRP A 72 6.73 -5.32 -6.24
CA TRP A 72 6.69 -4.51 -5.03
C TRP A 72 7.16 -3.08 -5.25
N THR A 73 8.15 -2.85 -6.12
CA THR A 73 8.59 -1.49 -6.46
C THR A 73 7.45 -0.67 -7.07
N VAL A 74 6.71 -1.26 -8.01
CA VAL A 74 5.53 -0.60 -8.59
C VAL A 74 4.44 -0.37 -7.54
N MET A 75 4.15 -1.38 -6.70
CA MET A 75 3.11 -1.25 -5.66
C MET A 75 3.44 -0.12 -4.68
N TYR A 76 4.67 -0.06 -4.17
CA TYR A 76 5.08 1.01 -3.25
C TYR A 76 5.01 2.40 -3.90
N GLY A 77 5.37 2.52 -5.18
CA GLY A 77 5.21 3.76 -5.94
C GLY A 77 3.73 4.19 -6.02
N LEU A 78 2.84 3.26 -6.37
CA LEU A 78 1.40 3.53 -6.45
C LEU A 78 0.79 3.88 -5.07
N MET A 79 1.20 3.20 -4.00
CA MET A 79 0.79 3.51 -2.64
C MET A 79 1.15 4.93 -2.23
N ALA A 80 2.41 5.34 -2.48
CA ALA A 80 2.88 6.68 -2.14
C ALA A 80 2.15 7.76 -2.95
N LEU A 81 2.01 7.58 -4.26
CA LEU A 81 1.31 8.52 -5.14
C LEU A 81 -0.17 8.62 -4.81
N SER A 82 -0.83 7.51 -4.51
CA SER A 82 -2.24 7.46 -4.09
C SER A 82 -2.47 8.28 -2.82
N ALA A 83 -1.67 8.04 -1.77
CA ALA A 83 -1.77 8.77 -0.52
C ALA A 83 -1.47 10.27 -0.69
N TRP A 84 -0.47 10.62 -1.51
CA TRP A 84 -0.15 12.01 -1.80
C TRP A 84 -1.28 12.73 -2.55
N LYS A 85 -1.95 12.06 -3.49
CA LYS A 85 -3.15 12.61 -4.16
C LYS A 85 -4.28 12.87 -3.16
N VAL A 86 -4.52 11.93 -2.24
CA VAL A 86 -5.51 12.10 -1.17
C VAL A 86 -5.13 13.24 -0.25
N TRP A 87 -3.86 13.35 0.14
CA TRP A 87 -3.36 14.45 0.98
C TRP A 87 -3.65 15.82 0.38
N ASN A 88 -3.49 15.99 -0.92
CA ASN A 88 -3.68 17.26 -1.63
C ASN A 88 -5.18 17.60 -1.88
N ARG A 89 -6.12 16.85 -1.35
CA ARG A 89 -7.55 17.17 -1.40
C ARG A 89 -7.97 17.96 -0.15
N PRO A 90 -9.07 18.72 -0.22
CA PRO A 90 -9.57 19.48 0.94
C PRO A 90 -9.65 18.62 2.21
N ALA A 91 -9.32 19.21 3.35
CA ALA A 91 -9.40 18.54 4.64
C ALA A 91 -10.85 18.13 4.95
N GLY A 92 -11.02 16.98 5.56
CA GLY A 92 -12.34 16.45 5.93
C GLY A 92 -12.27 15.01 6.41
N PRO A 93 -13.36 14.49 6.97
CA PRO A 93 -13.38 13.16 7.59
C PRO A 93 -12.93 12.05 6.63
N SER A 94 -13.42 12.05 5.39
CA SER A 94 -13.05 11.01 4.39
C SER A 94 -11.56 11.04 4.06
N ARG A 95 -10.93 12.24 3.95
CA ARG A 95 -9.49 12.35 3.76
C ARG A 95 -8.73 11.78 4.95
N SER A 96 -9.12 12.14 6.17
CA SER A 96 -8.46 11.68 7.40
C SER A 96 -8.57 10.17 7.56
N TRP A 97 -9.75 9.60 7.35
CA TRP A 97 -9.94 8.15 7.37
C TRP A 97 -9.15 7.41 6.29
N SER A 98 -9.06 8.00 5.08
CA SER A 98 -8.21 7.42 4.02
C SER A 98 -6.76 7.35 4.47
N LEU A 99 -6.20 8.44 5.00
CA LEU A 99 -4.80 8.47 5.43
C LEU A 99 -4.53 7.54 6.62
N LEU A 100 -5.49 7.41 7.55
CA LEU A 100 -5.39 6.44 8.65
C LEU A 100 -5.36 5.00 8.13
N LEU A 101 -6.27 4.62 7.24
CA LEU A 101 -6.32 3.29 6.64
C LEU A 101 -5.09 3.01 5.77
N TRP A 102 -4.55 4.03 5.09
CA TRP A 102 -3.29 3.93 4.38
C TRP A 102 -2.12 3.65 5.33
N GLY A 103 -2.06 4.32 6.46
CA GLY A 103 -1.05 4.05 7.50
C GLY A 103 -1.19 2.64 8.09
N ALA A 104 -2.41 2.21 8.39
CA ALA A 104 -2.69 0.89 8.92
C ALA A 104 -2.23 -0.23 7.96
N GLN A 105 -2.55 -0.09 6.65
CA GLN A 105 -2.11 -1.08 5.66
C GLN A 105 -0.58 -1.13 5.51
N LEU A 106 0.14 -0.01 5.66
CA LEU A 106 1.61 -0.02 5.68
C LEU A 106 2.14 -0.79 6.89
N GLY A 107 1.51 -0.63 8.06
CA GLY A 107 1.86 -1.38 9.27
C GLY A 107 1.74 -2.90 9.08
N PHE A 108 0.60 -3.37 8.57
CA PHE A 108 0.41 -4.79 8.26
C PHE A 108 1.38 -5.26 7.17
N ASN A 109 1.58 -4.48 6.11
CA ASN A 109 2.54 -4.81 5.06
C ASN A 109 3.96 -4.98 5.62
N ALA A 110 4.40 -4.10 6.54
CA ALA A 110 5.70 -4.21 7.20
C ALA A 110 5.80 -5.46 8.09
N LEU A 111 4.68 -5.90 8.69
CA LEU A 111 4.65 -7.01 9.66
C LEU A 111 4.66 -8.38 8.98
N TRP A 112 4.08 -8.50 7.78
CA TRP A 112 3.92 -9.78 7.09
C TRP A 112 5.24 -10.52 6.87
N SER A 113 6.25 -9.87 6.27
CA SER A 113 7.55 -10.51 5.98
C SER A 113 8.29 -11.00 7.22
N PRO A 114 8.37 -10.24 8.33
CA PRO A 114 8.91 -10.74 9.60
C PRO A 114 8.14 -11.94 10.16
N LEU A 115 6.81 -11.94 10.10
CA LEU A 115 6.00 -13.07 10.57
C LEU A 115 6.28 -14.32 9.76
N PHE A 116 6.30 -14.19 8.43
CA PHE A 116 6.46 -15.31 7.53
C PHE A 116 7.90 -15.84 7.53
N PHE A 117 8.90 -14.99 7.24
CA PHE A 117 10.28 -15.44 6.98
C PHE A 117 11.16 -15.54 8.22
N ARG A 118 10.97 -14.68 9.24
CA ARG A 118 11.82 -14.69 10.45
C ARG A 118 11.22 -15.53 11.58
N LYS A 119 9.92 -15.37 11.83
CA LYS A 119 9.24 -16.07 12.92
C LYS A 119 8.68 -17.44 12.48
N HIS A 120 8.68 -17.72 11.18
CA HIS A 120 8.13 -18.94 10.58
C HIS A 120 6.66 -19.21 10.97
N ARG A 121 5.89 -18.14 11.23
CA ARG A 121 4.48 -18.19 11.64
C ARG A 121 3.56 -17.94 10.46
N GLN A 122 3.45 -18.92 9.56
CA GLN A 122 2.68 -18.81 8.31
C GLN A 122 1.20 -18.50 8.55
N LYS A 123 0.57 -19.12 9.58
CA LYS A 123 -0.83 -18.86 9.95
C LYS A 123 -1.02 -17.42 10.45
N ALA A 124 -0.10 -16.93 11.29
CA ALA A 124 -0.15 -15.54 11.76
C ALA A 124 0.09 -14.55 10.61
N ALA A 125 0.98 -14.87 9.68
CA ALA A 125 1.20 -14.09 8.46
C ALA A 125 -0.05 -14.07 7.57
N LEU A 126 -0.82 -15.17 7.50
CA LEU A 126 -2.09 -15.20 6.76
C LEU A 126 -3.14 -14.30 7.43
N VAL A 127 -3.27 -14.33 8.76
CA VAL A 127 -4.18 -13.43 9.48
C VAL A 127 -3.80 -11.97 9.27
N ASP A 128 -2.51 -11.64 9.33
CA ASP A 128 -1.99 -10.29 9.05
C ASP A 128 -2.32 -9.85 7.62
N LEU A 129 -2.20 -10.75 6.65
CA LEU A 129 -2.51 -10.48 5.25
C LEU A 129 -4.02 -10.24 5.02
N VAL A 130 -4.90 -10.90 5.77
CA VAL A 130 -6.34 -10.61 5.77
C VAL A 130 -6.60 -9.20 6.32
N ALA A 131 -5.97 -8.85 7.45
CA ALA A 131 -6.09 -7.51 8.03
C ALA A 131 -5.55 -6.42 7.08
N LEU A 132 -4.44 -6.70 6.39
CA LEU A 132 -3.92 -5.87 5.31
C LEU A 132 -4.96 -5.67 4.21
N GLY A 133 -5.54 -6.76 3.71
CA GLY A 133 -6.56 -6.72 2.65
C GLY A 133 -7.80 -5.91 3.04
N VAL A 134 -8.29 -6.08 4.27
CA VAL A 134 -9.41 -5.31 4.82
C VAL A 134 -9.08 -3.81 4.91
N SER A 135 -7.89 -3.48 5.44
CA SER A 135 -7.45 -2.07 5.54
C SER A 135 -7.30 -1.44 4.16
N LEU A 136 -6.77 -2.18 3.20
CA LEU A 136 -6.58 -1.74 1.82
C LEU A 136 -7.91 -1.55 1.08
N ALA A 137 -8.85 -2.47 1.24
CA ALA A 137 -10.21 -2.35 0.70
C ALA A 137 -10.93 -1.14 1.31
N GLY A 138 -10.83 -0.95 2.62
CA GLY A 138 -11.35 0.21 3.33
C GLY A 138 -10.74 1.52 2.81
N TYR A 139 -9.42 1.57 2.65
CA TYR A 139 -8.74 2.71 2.03
C TYR A 139 -9.31 3.01 0.65
N THR A 140 -9.38 2.00 -0.21
CA THR A 140 -9.87 2.16 -1.59
C THR A 140 -11.32 2.68 -1.62
N ALA A 141 -12.19 2.14 -0.77
CA ALA A 141 -13.57 2.56 -0.67
C ALA A 141 -13.73 4.00 -0.16
N VAL A 142 -12.97 4.40 0.87
CA VAL A 142 -13.05 5.76 1.44
C VAL A 142 -12.38 6.78 0.53
N SER A 143 -11.19 6.46 -0.01
CA SER A 143 -10.44 7.36 -0.90
C SER A 143 -11.16 7.59 -2.23
N SER A 144 -12.02 6.68 -2.70
CA SER A 144 -12.83 6.88 -3.91
C SER A 144 -13.79 8.08 -3.80
N LYS A 145 -14.20 8.43 -2.56
CA LYS A 145 -15.02 9.62 -2.25
C LYS A 145 -14.18 10.92 -2.22
N VAL A 146 -12.87 10.81 -2.13
CA VAL A 146 -11.92 11.92 -2.06
C VAL A 146 -11.25 12.16 -3.41
N ASP A 147 -10.69 11.10 -4.00
CA ASP A 147 -10.03 11.10 -5.31
C ASP A 147 -10.16 9.72 -5.95
N ARG A 148 -10.99 9.59 -6.98
CA ARG A 148 -11.19 8.33 -7.70
C ARG A 148 -9.90 7.79 -8.31
N GLY A 149 -9.03 8.68 -8.82
CA GLY A 149 -7.75 8.28 -9.40
C GLY A 149 -6.82 7.68 -8.35
N ALA A 150 -6.79 8.22 -7.13
CA ALA A 150 -6.06 7.65 -6.02
C ALA A 150 -6.57 6.24 -5.65
N ALA A 151 -7.88 6.05 -5.60
CA ALA A 151 -8.48 4.75 -5.34
C ALA A 151 -8.12 3.71 -6.42
N TRP A 152 -8.21 4.08 -7.71
CA TRP A 152 -7.86 3.18 -8.81
C TRP A 152 -6.38 2.78 -8.84
N MET A 153 -5.49 3.64 -8.36
CA MET A 153 -4.06 3.29 -8.21
C MET A 153 -3.83 2.10 -7.26
N MET A 154 -4.79 1.82 -6.37
CA MET A 154 -4.68 0.71 -5.41
C MET A 154 -5.25 -0.62 -5.95
N ALA A 155 -5.93 -0.62 -7.09
CA ALA A 155 -6.52 -1.83 -7.67
C ALA A 155 -5.48 -2.94 -7.96
N PRO A 156 -4.30 -2.65 -8.56
CA PRO A 156 -3.27 -3.66 -8.75
C PRO A 156 -2.76 -4.23 -7.41
N TYR A 157 -2.68 -3.39 -6.37
CA TYR A 157 -2.23 -3.83 -5.06
C TYR A 157 -3.28 -4.69 -4.36
N LEU A 158 -4.57 -4.39 -4.47
CA LEU A 158 -5.64 -5.26 -3.99
C LEU A 158 -5.57 -6.65 -4.63
N ALA A 159 -5.39 -6.70 -5.95
CA ALA A 159 -5.25 -7.95 -6.67
C ALA A 159 -4.00 -8.74 -6.21
N TRP A 160 -2.88 -8.04 -6.00
CA TRP A 160 -1.64 -8.65 -5.50
C TRP A 160 -1.77 -9.19 -4.08
N VAL A 161 -2.43 -8.46 -3.18
CA VAL A 161 -2.68 -8.91 -1.79
C VAL A 161 -3.61 -10.14 -1.79
N GLY A 162 -4.65 -10.15 -2.62
CA GLY A 162 -5.51 -11.33 -2.79
C GLY A 162 -4.74 -12.55 -3.29
N PHE A 163 -3.88 -12.37 -4.29
CA PHE A 163 -3.00 -13.41 -4.80
C PHE A 163 -2.01 -13.91 -3.72
N ALA A 164 -1.38 -12.98 -2.98
CA ALA A 164 -0.48 -13.32 -1.88
C ALA A 164 -1.19 -14.07 -0.74
N GLY A 165 -2.47 -13.75 -0.50
CA GLY A 165 -3.33 -14.48 0.43
C GLY A 165 -3.52 -15.94 0.01
N ALA A 166 -3.92 -16.17 -1.24
CA ALA A 166 -4.07 -17.51 -1.78
C ALA A 166 -2.75 -18.29 -1.76
N LEU A 167 -1.63 -17.63 -2.06
CA LEU A 167 -0.30 -18.23 -2.00
C LEU A 167 0.08 -18.64 -0.57
N ASN A 168 -0.14 -17.75 0.42
CA ASN A 168 0.16 -18.03 1.83
C ASN A 168 -0.74 -19.12 2.40
N GLU A 169 -2.04 -19.11 2.07
CA GLU A 169 -2.99 -20.15 2.48
C GLU A 169 -2.56 -21.53 1.97
N GLU A 170 -2.23 -21.61 0.69
CA GLU A 170 -1.79 -22.86 0.10
C GLU A 170 -0.48 -23.36 0.71
N ILE A 171 0.47 -22.46 1.03
CA ILE A 171 1.68 -22.83 1.76
C ILE A 171 1.33 -23.39 3.14
N VAL A 172 0.39 -22.78 3.87
CA VAL A 172 -0.09 -23.32 5.16
C VAL A 172 -0.66 -24.71 4.96
N ARG A 173 -1.56 -24.90 3.99
CA ARG A 173 -2.23 -26.17 3.71
C ARG A 173 -1.25 -27.30 3.35
N LEU A 174 -0.20 -27.00 2.61
CA LEU A 174 0.78 -28.00 2.17
C LEU A 174 1.81 -28.37 3.24
N ASN A 175 1.96 -27.57 4.31
CA ASN A 175 3.02 -27.74 5.32
C ASN A 175 2.51 -27.90 6.77
N ASP A 176 1.19 -27.98 6.96
CA ASP A 176 0.54 -28.33 8.24
C ASP A 176 0.59 -29.80 8.61
#